data_a38513ddb51202f5569f4f76e0582cb9
#
_entry.id   a38513ddb51202f5569f4f76e0582cb9
#
_cell.length_a   1.000
_cell.length_b   1.000
_cell.length_c   1.000
_cell.angle_alpha   90.00
_cell.angle_beta   90.00
_cell.angle_gamma   90.00
#
_symmetry.space_group_name_H-M   'P 1'
#
loop_
_entity.id
_entity.type
_entity.pdbx_description
1 polymer ?
#
loop_
_entity_poly.entity_id
_entity_poly.type
_entity_poly.pdbx_seq_one_letter_code
_entity_poly.pdbx_strand_id
1 'polypeptide(L)'
;MKKRITTWVLLLMLITAELCPVKIQCAVQPAPEISAPGAVLMEPSTGTVLYEKNGEEQRSPASITKIMTLLLIFEALEDGQITLEEEAVTSAYAKSMGGSQVFLEEGEKQTVETMIKCIVIASGNDASVAMAEHLAGTEQAFVEQMNKRASELGMKNTHFTDCCGLTESREHYTTAYDIALMSRELISKYPEILTYSAIWMEDI
;
A
#
# COMPACT_ATOMS: atom_id res chain seq x y z
N MET A 1 61.35 -33.69 26.43
CA MET A 1 60.04 -33.76 27.15
C MET A 1 59.34 -32.40 27.23
N LYS A 2 59.98 -31.31 27.58
CA LYS A 2 59.31 -29.99 27.74
C LYS A 2 58.57 -29.48 26.46
N LYS A 3 59.12 -29.66 25.26
CA LYS A 3 58.47 -29.18 24.00
C LYS A 3 57.17 -29.94 23.67
N ARG A 4 57.04 -31.23 24.02
CA ARG A 4 55.83 -32.02 23.78
C ARG A 4 54.65 -31.62 24.72
N ILE A 5 54.98 -31.29 25.97
CA ILE A 5 54.00 -30.85 26.95
C ILE A 5 53.40 -29.50 26.54
N THR A 6 54.23 -28.56 26.05
CA THR A 6 53.76 -27.24 25.56
C THR A 6 52.80 -27.36 24.39
N THR A 7 53.08 -28.32 23.47
CA THR A 7 52.18 -28.56 22.32
C THR A 7 50.84 -29.12 22.71
N TRP A 8 50.80 -30.04 23.67
CA TRP A 8 49.53 -30.61 24.20
C TRP A 8 48.69 -29.60 24.98
N VAL A 9 49.34 -28.72 25.73
CA VAL A 9 48.64 -27.65 26.48
C VAL A 9 48.03 -26.62 25.53
N LEU A 10 48.74 -26.25 24.46
CA LEU A 10 48.20 -25.36 23.42
C LEU A 10 47.05 -26.02 22.63
N LEU A 11 47.13 -27.31 22.33
CA LEU A 11 46.06 -28.04 21.67
C LEU A 11 44.80 -28.15 22.55
N LEU A 12 44.98 -28.35 23.85
CA LEU A 12 43.89 -28.42 24.83
C LEU A 12 43.20 -27.06 24.99
N MET A 13 43.94 -25.93 24.97
CA MET A 13 43.38 -24.57 25.00
C MET A 13 42.59 -24.23 23.74
N LEU A 14 43.02 -24.69 22.55
CA LEU A 14 42.27 -24.51 21.30
C LEU A 14 40.94 -25.28 21.30
N ILE A 15 40.92 -26.51 21.86
CA ILE A 15 39.72 -27.35 21.93
C ILE A 15 38.70 -26.77 22.93
N THR A 16 39.17 -26.15 24.03
CA THR A 16 38.25 -25.54 25.02
C THR A 16 37.65 -24.20 24.51
N ALA A 17 38.31 -23.52 23.59
CA ALA A 17 37.76 -22.29 22.99
C ALA A 17 36.57 -22.56 22.06
N GLU A 18 36.53 -23.73 21.41
CA GLU A 18 35.41 -24.13 20.56
C GLU A 18 34.16 -24.63 21.31
N LEU A 19 34.31 -24.96 22.60
CA LEU A 19 33.23 -25.49 23.45
C LEU A 19 32.47 -24.43 24.26
N CYS A 20 32.84 -23.18 24.13
CA CYS A 20 32.10 -22.10 24.77
C CYS A 20 30.93 -21.66 23.85
N PRO A 21 29.66 -22.03 24.14
CA PRO A 21 28.54 -21.54 23.35
C PRO A 21 28.48 -20.02 23.51
N VAL A 22 28.90 -19.27 22.51
CA VAL A 22 28.63 -17.84 22.46
C VAL A 22 27.12 -17.70 22.38
N LYS A 23 26.47 -17.45 23.51
CA LYS A 23 25.08 -17.04 23.54
C LYS A 23 25.03 -15.65 22.95
N ILE A 24 24.75 -15.58 21.64
CA ILE A 24 24.34 -14.32 21.01
C ILE A 24 22.97 -14.01 21.62
N GLN A 25 22.97 -13.21 22.66
CA GLN A 25 21.75 -12.66 23.24
C GLN A 25 21.34 -11.49 22.34
N CYS A 26 20.46 -11.80 21.37
CA CYS A 26 19.80 -10.76 20.62
C CYS A 26 19.02 -9.90 21.64
N ALA A 27 19.46 -8.69 21.88
CA ALA A 27 18.69 -7.74 22.69
C ALA A 27 17.41 -7.44 21.91
N VAL A 28 16.31 -8.10 22.32
CA VAL A 28 14.99 -7.75 21.81
C VAL A 28 14.73 -6.33 22.25
N GLN A 29 14.83 -5.38 21.32
CA GLN A 29 14.39 -4.02 21.59
C GLN A 29 12.89 -4.04 21.86
N PRO A 30 12.40 -3.29 22.85
CA PRO A 30 10.96 -3.20 23.07
C PRO A 30 10.31 -2.67 21.79
N ALA A 31 9.13 -3.23 21.45
CA ALA A 31 8.36 -2.75 20.32
C ALA A 31 8.10 -1.24 20.47
N PRO A 32 8.17 -0.46 19.37
CA PRO A 32 7.92 0.97 19.43
C PRO A 32 6.51 1.25 19.98
N GLU A 33 6.39 2.22 20.85
CA GLU A 33 5.07 2.68 21.30
C GLU A 33 4.46 3.58 20.21
N ILE A 34 3.37 3.11 19.61
CA ILE A 34 2.68 3.80 18.53
C ILE A 34 1.32 4.27 19.02
N SER A 35 1.01 5.57 18.88
CA SER A 35 -0.26 6.16 19.28
C SER A 35 -1.43 5.76 18.39
N ALA A 36 -1.18 5.37 17.12
CA ALA A 36 -2.21 4.92 16.21
C ALA A 36 -2.98 3.72 16.80
N PRO A 37 -4.32 3.65 16.61
CA PRO A 37 -5.15 2.58 17.15
C PRO A 37 -4.91 1.22 16.45
N GLY A 38 -4.47 1.22 15.19
CA GLY A 38 -4.05 0.05 14.42
C GLY A 38 -2.79 0.35 13.64
N ALA A 39 -1.84 -0.58 13.57
CA ALA A 39 -0.62 -0.43 12.80
C ALA A 39 -0.04 -1.79 12.39
N VAL A 40 0.52 -1.86 11.18
CA VAL A 40 1.29 -3.00 10.68
C VAL A 40 2.55 -2.47 10.01
N LEU A 41 3.68 -3.09 10.31
CA LEU A 41 4.93 -2.93 9.57
C LEU A 41 5.23 -4.25 8.86
N MET A 42 5.25 -4.21 7.54
CA MET A 42 5.50 -5.38 6.69
C MET A 42 6.76 -5.18 5.87
N GLU A 43 7.59 -6.19 5.78
CA GLU A 43 8.73 -6.22 4.86
C GLU A 43 8.21 -6.49 3.44
N PRO A 44 8.45 -5.59 2.47
CA PRO A 44 7.76 -5.66 1.18
C PRO A 44 8.18 -6.86 0.30
N SER A 45 9.42 -7.32 0.36
CA SER A 45 9.90 -8.40 -0.53
C SER A 45 9.33 -9.77 -0.12
N THR A 46 9.17 -10.04 1.17
CA THR A 46 8.72 -11.33 1.70
C THR A 46 7.28 -11.33 2.19
N GLY A 47 6.71 -10.14 2.50
CA GLY A 47 5.42 -10.01 3.17
C GLY A 47 5.46 -10.36 4.66
N THR A 48 6.68 -10.45 5.23
CA THR A 48 6.83 -10.75 6.66
C THR A 48 6.37 -9.57 7.51
N VAL A 49 5.46 -9.82 8.46
CA VAL A 49 5.04 -8.82 9.45
C VAL A 49 6.14 -8.68 10.50
N LEU A 50 6.70 -7.49 10.61
CA LEU A 50 7.76 -7.14 11.56
C LEU A 50 7.20 -6.54 12.85
N TYR A 51 6.05 -5.87 12.76
CA TYR A 51 5.33 -5.29 13.89
C TYR A 51 3.84 -5.26 13.59
N GLU A 52 3.03 -5.50 14.61
CA GLU A 52 1.58 -5.43 14.52
C GLU A 52 0.97 -4.90 15.82
N LYS A 53 -0.01 -4.03 15.68
CA LYS A 53 -0.89 -3.55 16.75
C LYS A 53 -2.30 -3.49 16.18
N ASN A 54 -3.22 -4.32 16.71
CA ASN A 54 -4.63 -4.39 16.27
C ASN A 54 -4.75 -4.44 14.73
N GLY A 55 -3.85 -5.23 14.08
CA GLY A 55 -3.70 -5.25 12.62
C GLY A 55 -4.93 -5.73 11.88
N GLU A 56 -5.70 -6.62 12.49
CA GLU A 56 -6.92 -7.23 11.92
C GLU A 56 -8.23 -6.51 12.32
N GLU A 57 -8.15 -5.43 13.09
CA GLU A 57 -9.34 -4.69 13.51
C GLU A 57 -9.91 -3.88 12.35
N GLN A 58 -11.18 -4.12 12.01
CA GLN A 58 -11.88 -3.41 10.94
C GLN A 58 -12.08 -1.93 11.29
N ARG A 59 -11.77 -1.06 10.34
CA ARG A 59 -11.87 0.39 10.45
C ARG A 59 -12.28 0.99 9.11
N SER A 60 -12.92 2.15 9.13
CA SER A 60 -13.14 2.93 7.91
C SER A 60 -11.78 3.42 7.36
N PRO A 61 -11.45 3.12 6.10
CA PRO A 61 -10.18 3.52 5.50
C PRO A 61 -10.13 4.99 5.10
N ALA A 62 -11.26 5.67 4.95
CA ALA A 62 -11.30 6.99 4.32
C ALA A 62 -10.47 6.99 3.02
N SER A 63 -9.70 8.04 2.73
CA SER A 63 -8.91 8.18 1.50
C SER A 63 -7.80 7.12 1.30
N ILE A 64 -7.51 6.28 2.29
CA ILE A 64 -6.64 5.10 2.10
C ILE A 64 -7.23 4.15 1.05
N THR A 65 -8.54 4.16 0.84
CA THR A 65 -9.25 3.46 -0.26
C THR A 65 -8.58 3.68 -1.62
N LYS A 66 -8.06 4.88 -1.88
CA LYS A 66 -7.43 5.25 -3.15
C LYS A 66 -6.15 4.48 -3.48
N ILE A 67 -5.57 3.78 -2.51
CA ILE A 67 -4.45 2.85 -2.79
C ILE A 67 -4.94 1.71 -3.69
N MET A 68 -6.15 1.16 -3.44
CA MET A 68 -6.74 0.15 -4.33
C MET A 68 -7.13 0.75 -5.68
N THR A 69 -7.66 1.95 -5.71
CA THR A 69 -7.98 2.67 -6.95
C THR A 69 -6.73 2.85 -7.82
N LEU A 70 -5.63 3.31 -7.22
CA LEU A 70 -4.35 3.45 -7.91
C LEU A 70 -3.79 2.09 -8.37
N LEU A 71 -3.91 1.06 -7.54
CA LEU A 71 -3.48 -0.29 -7.93
C LEU A 71 -4.18 -0.74 -9.22
N LEU A 72 -5.49 -0.60 -9.32
CA LEU A 72 -6.24 -0.97 -10.52
C LEU A 72 -5.89 -0.08 -11.74
N ILE A 73 -5.61 1.20 -11.53
CA ILE A 73 -5.14 2.10 -12.60
C ILE A 73 -3.78 1.60 -13.14
N PHE A 74 -2.84 1.27 -12.26
CA PHE A 74 -1.52 0.77 -12.68
C PHE A 74 -1.60 -0.63 -13.32
N GLU A 75 -2.49 -1.48 -12.86
CA GLU A 75 -2.77 -2.77 -13.51
C GLU A 75 -3.33 -2.57 -14.94
N ALA A 76 -4.24 -1.62 -15.12
CA ALA A 76 -4.78 -1.29 -16.46
C ALA A 76 -3.73 -0.70 -17.40
N LEU A 77 -2.76 0.08 -16.87
CA LEU A 77 -1.60 0.59 -17.64
C LEU A 77 -0.68 -0.58 -18.07
N GLU A 78 -0.36 -1.50 -17.15
CA GLU A 78 0.47 -2.68 -17.45
C GLU A 78 -0.18 -3.57 -18.50
N ASP A 79 -1.49 -3.79 -18.41
CA ASP A 79 -2.26 -4.61 -19.34
C ASP A 79 -2.49 -3.91 -20.71
N GLY A 80 -2.09 -2.65 -20.86
CA GLY A 80 -2.28 -1.86 -22.07
C GLY A 80 -3.75 -1.52 -22.35
N GLN A 81 -4.60 -1.54 -21.34
CA GLN A 81 -6.01 -1.12 -21.45
C GLN A 81 -6.13 0.40 -21.58
N ILE A 82 -5.22 1.13 -20.95
CA ILE A 82 -5.08 2.58 -21.02
C ILE A 82 -3.62 2.97 -21.20
N THR A 83 -3.37 4.24 -21.57
CA THR A 83 -2.02 4.83 -21.62
C THR A 83 -1.97 6.09 -20.76
N LEU A 84 -0.77 6.53 -20.36
CA LEU A 84 -0.59 7.74 -19.55
C LEU A 84 -1.07 9.01 -20.28
N GLU A 85 -0.93 9.04 -21.60
CA GLU A 85 -1.31 10.16 -22.48
C GLU A 85 -2.79 10.16 -22.87
N GLU A 86 -3.51 9.07 -22.62
CA GLU A 86 -4.93 8.96 -22.91
C GLU A 86 -5.73 9.92 -22.04
N GLU A 87 -6.78 10.53 -22.63
CA GLU A 87 -7.65 11.48 -21.92
C GLU A 87 -8.82 10.77 -21.24
N ALA A 88 -8.94 10.92 -19.94
CA ALA A 88 -10.14 10.59 -19.17
C ALA A 88 -11.07 11.83 -19.12
N VAL A 89 -12.37 11.59 -19.26
CA VAL A 89 -13.40 12.64 -19.28
C VAL A 89 -14.11 12.68 -17.93
N THR A 90 -14.22 13.86 -17.35
CA THR A 90 -14.95 14.07 -16.09
C THR A 90 -16.47 14.08 -16.36
N SER A 91 -17.20 13.17 -15.74
CA SER A 91 -18.66 13.13 -15.78
C SER A 91 -19.31 14.16 -14.85
N ALA A 92 -20.60 14.43 -15.02
CA ALA A 92 -21.39 15.20 -14.06
C ALA A 92 -21.36 14.57 -12.65
N TYR A 93 -21.30 13.24 -12.56
CA TYR A 93 -21.20 12.54 -11.29
C TYR A 93 -19.83 12.74 -10.65
N ALA A 94 -18.74 12.54 -11.37
CA ALA A 94 -17.38 12.79 -10.87
C ALA A 94 -17.21 14.24 -10.39
N LYS A 95 -17.68 15.23 -11.17
CA LYS A 95 -17.69 16.64 -10.77
C LYS A 95 -18.48 16.90 -9.48
N SER A 96 -19.54 16.14 -9.21
CA SER A 96 -20.40 16.34 -8.03
C SER A 96 -19.80 15.83 -6.73
N MET A 97 -18.64 15.17 -6.76
CA MET A 97 -18.01 14.62 -5.57
C MET A 97 -17.68 15.70 -4.55
N GLY A 98 -17.88 15.37 -3.27
CA GLY A 98 -17.50 16.21 -2.14
C GLY A 98 -16.12 15.86 -1.59
N GLY A 99 -15.76 16.49 -0.48
CA GLY A 99 -14.50 16.21 0.23
C GLY A 99 -13.28 16.80 -0.48
N SER A 100 -12.17 16.05 -0.53
CA SER A 100 -10.95 16.46 -1.24
C SER A 100 -11.17 16.40 -2.74
N GLN A 101 -10.93 17.49 -3.43
CA GLN A 101 -11.19 17.66 -4.88
C GLN A 101 -10.09 18.50 -5.53
N VAL A 102 -9.92 18.34 -6.83
CA VAL A 102 -9.15 19.24 -7.70
C VAL A 102 -10.08 20.13 -8.54
N PHE A 103 -11.40 20.03 -8.31
CA PHE A 103 -12.44 20.85 -8.92
C PHE A 103 -12.54 20.70 -10.45
N LEU A 104 -12.49 19.44 -10.91
CA LEU A 104 -12.69 19.14 -12.32
C LEU A 104 -14.09 19.55 -12.79
N GLU A 105 -14.18 20.14 -14.00
CA GLU A 105 -15.44 20.53 -14.60
C GLU A 105 -16.07 19.39 -15.42
N GLU A 106 -17.39 19.37 -15.52
CA GLU A 106 -18.09 18.40 -16.37
C GLU A 106 -17.66 18.53 -17.83
N GLY A 107 -17.27 17.41 -18.44
CA GLY A 107 -16.72 17.35 -19.80
C GLY A 107 -15.25 17.74 -19.89
N GLU A 108 -14.62 18.13 -18.79
CA GLU A 108 -13.18 18.38 -18.75
C GLU A 108 -12.42 17.08 -19.03
N LYS A 109 -11.33 17.22 -19.79
CA LYS A 109 -10.46 16.12 -20.18
C LYS A 109 -9.08 16.35 -19.60
N GLN A 110 -8.59 15.36 -18.90
CA GLN A 110 -7.23 15.33 -18.37
C GLN A 110 -6.57 14.00 -18.75
N THR A 111 -5.25 14.01 -18.93
CA THR A 111 -4.52 12.78 -19.19
C THR A 111 -4.59 11.84 -17.97
N VAL A 112 -4.49 10.54 -18.22
CA VAL A 112 -4.40 9.53 -17.13
C VAL A 112 -3.27 9.88 -16.17
N GLU A 113 -2.11 10.36 -16.68
CA GLU A 113 -1.01 10.80 -15.83
C GLU A 113 -1.42 11.96 -14.90
N THR A 114 -2.11 12.96 -15.43
CA THR A 114 -2.63 14.09 -14.63
C THR A 114 -3.63 13.61 -13.59
N MET A 115 -4.54 12.70 -13.96
CA MET A 115 -5.50 12.11 -13.02
C MET A 115 -4.80 11.35 -11.89
N ILE A 116 -3.75 10.57 -12.18
CA ILE A 116 -2.93 9.90 -11.16
C ILE A 116 -2.34 10.94 -10.19
N LYS A 117 -1.78 12.05 -10.70
CA LYS A 117 -1.26 13.15 -9.88
C LYS A 117 -2.35 13.78 -9.01
N CYS A 118 -3.53 14.05 -9.56
CA CYS A 118 -4.70 14.54 -8.81
C CYS A 118 -5.07 13.62 -7.66
N ILE A 119 -5.07 12.31 -7.89
CA ILE A 119 -5.40 11.32 -6.86
C ILE A 119 -4.32 11.25 -5.78
N VAL A 120 -3.04 11.21 -6.18
CA VAL A 120 -1.92 11.00 -5.24
C VAL A 120 -1.63 12.27 -4.43
N ILE A 121 -1.58 13.44 -5.07
CA ILE A 121 -1.13 14.70 -4.46
C ILE A 121 -2.26 15.36 -3.67
N ALA A 122 -3.41 15.52 -4.32
CA ALA A 122 -4.57 16.23 -3.74
C ALA A 122 -5.60 15.30 -3.11
N SER A 123 -5.43 13.97 -3.25
CA SER A 123 -6.45 13.00 -2.84
C SER A 123 -7.81 13.26 -3.48
N GLY A 124 -7.83 13.70 -4.78
CA GLY A 124 -9.02 14.11 -5.49
C GLY A 124 -10.08 13.01 -5.61
N ASN A 125 -11.25 13.23 -5.03
CA ASN A 125 -12.38 12.31 -5.14
C ASN A 125 -12.98 12.35 -6.53
N ASP A 126 -13.10 13.55 -7.11
CA ASP A 126 -13.52 13.79 -8.49
C ASP A 126 -12.64 13.06 -9.51
N ALA A 127 -11.32 13.18 -9.39
CA ALA A 127 -10.37 12.45 -10.22
C ALA A 127 -10.45 10.92 -10.01
N SER A 128 -10.67 10.45 -8.77
CA SER A 128 -10.82 9.02 -8.49
C SER A 128 -12.05 8.43 -9.16
N VAL A 129 -13.18 9.13 -9.09
CA VAL A 129 -14.44 8.70 -9.73
C VAL A 129 -14.33 8.79 -11.25
N ALA A 130 -13.74 9.87 -11.80
CA ALA A 130 -13.51 9.98 -13.24
C ALA A 130 -12.68 8.82 -13.79
N MET A 131 -11.61 8.43 -13.07
CA MET A 131 -10.79 7.26 -13.46
C MET A 131 -11.54 5.94 -13.30
N ALA A 132 -12.34 5.80 -12.24
CA ALA A 132 -13.18 4.59 -12.06
C ALA A 132 -14.19 4.42 -13.20
N GLU A 133 -14.85 5.51 -13.61
CA GLU A 133 -15.77 5.51 -14.77
C GLU A 133 -15.03 5.27 -16.08
N HIS A 134 -13.84 5.84 -16.25
CA HIS A 134 -13.01 5.65 -17.44
C HIS A 134 -12.62 4.19 -17.65
N LEU A 135 -12.25 3.48 -16.56
CA LEU A 135 -11.81 2.08 -16.61
C LEU A 135 -12.96 1.07 -16.67
N ALA A 136 -14.05 1.32 -15.94
CA ALA A 136 -15.11 0.32 -15.75
C ALA A 136 -16.48 0.79 -16.27
N GLY A 137 -16.57 1.99 -16.81
CA GLY A 137 -17.82 2.58 -17.30
C GLY A 137 -18.70 3.19 -16.19
N THR A 138 -18.61 2.68 -14.95
CA THR A 138 -19.29 3.23 -13.77
C THR A 138 -18.44 3.02 -12.52
N GLU A 139 -18.59 3.89 -11.52
CA GLU A 139 -17.95 3.69 -10.22
C GLU A 139 -18.35 2.34 -9.59
N GLN A 140 -19.64 1.94 -9.69
CA GLN A 140 -20.10 0.68 -9.14
C GLN A 140 -19.37 -0.53 -9.76
N ALA A 141 -19.22 -0.57 -11.07
CA ALA A 141 -18.50 -1.65 -11.75
C ALA A 141 -17.00 -1.66 -11.35
N PHE A 142 -16.42 -0.48 -11.12
CA PHE A 142 -15.05 -0.36 -10.63
C PHE A 142 -14.92 -0.88 -9.18
N VAL A 143 -15.86 -0.56 -8.30
CA VAL A 143 -15.90 -1.06 -6.92
C VAL A 143 -16.03 -2.59 -6.88
N GLU A 144 -16.78 -3.20 -7.81
CA GLU A 144 -16.81 -4.66 -7.94
C GLU A 144 -15.42 -5.23 -8.29
N GLN A 145 -14.67 -4.55 -9.16
CA GLN A 145 -13.26 -4.92 -9.45
C GLN A 145 -12.36 -4.72 -8.23
N MET A 146 -12.51 -3.63 -7.47
CA MET A 146 -11.77 -3.41 -6.22
C MET A 146 -11.99 -4.55 -5.22
N ASN A 147 -13.24 -4.97 -5.00
CA ASN A 147 -13.56 -6.06 -4.08
C ASN A 147 -13.05 -7.41 -4.58
N LYS A 148 -13.13 -7.68 -5.87
CA LYS A 148 -12.53 -8.86 -6.49
C LYS A 148 -11.01 -8.87 -6.25
N ARG A 149 -10.34 -7.75 -6.53
CA ARG A 149 -8.89 -7.63 -6.36
C ARG A 149 -8.46 -7.76 -4.90
N ALA A 150 -9.22 -7.19 -3.97
CA ALA A 150 -9.01 -7.37 -2.53
C ALA A 150 -9.06 -8.86 -2.14
N SER A 151 -10.03 -9.61 -2.66
CA SER A 151 -10.13 -11.05 -2.44
C SER A 151 -8.92 -11.81 -3.00
N GLU A 152 -8.45 -11.46 -4.19
CA GLU A 152 -7.27 -12.07 -4.84
C GLU A 152 -5.97 -11.82 -4.05
N LEU A 153 -5.85 -10.64 -3.43
CA LEU A 153 -4.73 -10.27 -2.55
C LEU A 153 -4.81 -10.92 -1.16
N GLY A 154 -5.92 -11.61 -0.85
CA GLY A 154 -6.14 -12.21 0.46
C GLY A 154 -6.54 -11.22 1.56
N MET A 155 -7.09 -10.05 1.18
CA MET A 155 -7.62 -9.03 2.09
C MET A 155 -8.97 -9.47 2.65
N LYS A 156 -8.94 -10.32 3.65
CA LYS A 156 -10.13 -11.03 4.17
C LYS A 156 -11.09 -10.14 4.97
N ASN A 157 -10.59 -9.04 5.48
CA ASN A 157 -11.33 -8.12 6.33
C ASN A 157 -11.52 -6.76 5.66
N THR A 158 -11.70 -6.76 4.32
CA THR A 158 -11.88 -5.55 3.52
C THR A 158 -13.12 -5.66 2.65
N HIS A 159 -13.87 -4.57 2.60
CA HIS A 159 -14.97 -4.38 1.66
C HIS A 159 -15.06 -2.90 1.28
N PHE A 160 -15.07 -2.64 -0.02
CA PHE A 160 -15.20 -1.30 -0.59
C PHE A 160 -16.63 -1.08 -1.08
N THR A 161 -17.17 0.13 -0.85
CA THR A 161 -18.48 0.57 -1.36
C THR A 161 -18.40 1.80 -2.24
N ASP A 162 -17.23 2.46 -2.28
CA ASP A 162 -16.87 3.51 -3.23
C ASP A 162 -15.37 3.44 -3.57
N CYS A 163 -14.93 4.22 -4.56
CA CYS A 163 -13.55 4.20 -5.05
C CYS A 163 -12.62 5.23 -4.37
N CYS A 164 -13.12 6.09 -3.50
CA CYS A 164 -12.36 7.22 -2.94
C CYS A 164 -12.38 7.29 -1.40
N GLY A 165 -13.24 6.53 -0.74
CA GLY A 165 -13.39 6.51 0.72
C GLY A 165 -14.17 7.69 1.28
N LEU A 166 -15.12 8.23 0.50
CA LEU A 166 -15.98 9.34 0.92
C LEU A 166 -17.21 8.88 1.70
N THR A 167 -17.63 7.62 1.51
CA THR A 167 -18.84 7.07 2.14
C THR A 167 -18.76 7.00 3.67
N GLU A 168 -19.88 7.22 4.33
CA GLU A 168 -20.05 6.97 5.76
C GLU A 168 -20.62 5.56 6.05
N SER A 169 -20.74 4.72 5.03
CA SER A 169 -21.26 3.37 5.17
C SER A 169 -20.37 2.52 6.08
N ARG A 170 -20.99 1.81 7.01
CA ARG A 170 -20.28 0.82 7.85
C ARG A 170 -19.84 -0.41 7.07
N GLU A 171 -20.36 -0.60 5.85
CA GLU A 171 -19.96 -1.66 4.93
C GLU A 171 -18.66 -1.33 4.20
N HIS A 172 -18.12 -0.10 4.34
CA HIS A 172 -16.85 0.33 3.80
C HIS A 172 -15.77 0.24 4.87
N TYR A 173 -15.02 -0.85 4.87
CA TYR A 173 -14.04 -1.13 5.91
C TYR A 173 -12.81 -1.86 5.36
N THR A 174 -11.74 -1.76 6.11
CA THR A 174 -10.49 -2.50 5.90
C THR A 174 -9.76 -2.66 7.24
N THR A 175 -8.57 -3.27 7.22
CA THR A 175 -7.69 -3.42 8.38
C THR A 175 -6.29 -2.91 8.07
N ALA A 176 -5.48 -2.64 9.11
CA ALA A 176 -4.09 -2.23 8.88
C ALA A 176 -3.27 -3.33 8.18
N TYR A 177 -3.60 -4.60 8.41
CA TYR A 177 -2.97 -5.72 7.73
C TYR A 177 -3.34 -5.75 6.24
N ASP A 178 -4.63 -5.62 5.90
CA ASP A 178 -5.09 -5.61 4.52
C ASP A 178 -4.56 -4.39 3.75
N ILE A 179 -4.46 -3.22 4.40
CA ILE A 179 -3.80 -2.04 3.82
C ILE A 179 -2.33 -2.34 3.49
N ALA A 180 -1.61 -3.05 4.36
CA ALA A 180 -0.23 -3.43 4.09
C ALA A 180 -0.12 -4.36 2.89
N LEU A 181 -1.09 -5.28 2.69
CA LEU A 181 -1.12 -6.18 1.53
C LEU A 181 -1.28 -5.40 0.21
N MET A 182 -2.31 -4.54 0.10
CA MET A 182 -2.51 -3.77 -1.14
C MET A 182 -1.40 -2.76 -1.39
N SER A 183 -0.87 -2.13 -0.33
CA SER A 183 0.27 -1.20 -0.47
C SER A 183 1.52 -1.92 -0.95
N ARG A 184 1.80 -3.11 -0.40
CA ARG A 184 2.91 -3.96 -0.83
C ARG A 184 2.78 -4.34 -2.30
N GLU A 185 1.60 -4.76 -2.75
CA GLU A 185 1.33 -5.09 -4.14
C GLU A 185 1.63 -3.89 -5.04
N LEU A 186 1.07 -2.72 -4.73
CA LEU A 186 1.25 -1.50 -5.51
C LEU A 186 2.73 -1.10 -5.61
N ILE A 187 3.46 -0.97 -4.50
CA ILE A 187 4.85 -0.49 -4.53
C ILE A 187 5.84 -1.52 -5.06
N SER A 188 5.52 -2.82 -4.98
CA SER A 188 6.42 -3.88 -5.44
C SER A 188 6.30 -4.14 -6.94
N LYS A 189 5.09 -4.05 -7.50
CA LYS A 189 4.85 -4.24 -8.93
C LYS A 189 5.03 -2.94 -9.72
N TYR A 190 4.60 -1.82 -9.16
CA TYR A 190 4.53 -0.52 -9.81
C TYR A 190 5.34 0.52 -9.01
N PRO A 191 6.66 0.35 -8.88
CA PRO A 191 7.51 1.25 -8.07
C PRO A 191 7.48 2.70 -8.56
N GLU A 192 7.05 2.97 -9.79
CA GLU A 192 6.82 4.31 -10.33
C GLU A 192 5.81 5.12 -9.53
N ILE A 193 4.88 4.50 -8.79
CA ILE A 193 3.99 5.21 -7.86
C ILE A 193 4.78 6.05 -6.84
N LEU A 194 5.99 5.63 -6.50
CA LEU A 194 6.83 6.34 -5.55
C LEU A 194 7.32 7.68 -6.11
N THR A 195 7.43 7.83 -7.44
CA THR A 195 7.73 9.14 -8.07
C THR A 195 6.60 10.12 -7.89
N TYR A 196 5.35 9.68 -8.10
CA TYR A 196 4.17 10.51 -7.88
C TYR A 196 4.00 10.87 -6.40
N SER A 197 4.17 9.91 -5.49
CA SER A 197 4.02 10.14 -4.05
C SER A 197 5.13 11.02 -3.44
N ALA A 198 6.25 11.20 -4.12
CA ALA A 198 7.32 12.10 -3.71
C ALA A 198 7.10 13.55 -4.14
N ILE A 199 6.09 13.85 -4.96
CA ILE A 199 5.77 15.21 -5.40
C ILE A 199 5.17 15.97 -4.21
N TRP A 200 5.83 17.07 -3.82
CA TRP A 200 5.35 17.93 -2.74
C TRP A 200 4.22 18.86 -3.19
N MET A 201 4.35 19.43 -4.39
CA MET A 201 3.39 20.37 -4.98
C MET A 201 3.59 20.39 -6.49
N GLU A 202 2.49 20.41 -7.24
CA GLU A 202 2.50 20.57 -8.70
C GLU A 202 1.25 21.37 -9.10
N ASP A 203 1.38 22.26 -10.07
CA ASP A 203 0.26 22.95 -10.68
C ASP A 203 -0.32 22.04 -11.78
N ILE A 204 -1.65 21.86 -11.77
CA ILE A 204 -2.38 20.95 -12.67
C ILE A 204 -3.36 21.78 -13.50
#